data_06a3bf62fe87b781ca7c65b99f1480c9
#
_entry.id   06a3bf62fe87b781ca7c65b99f1480c9
#
_cell.length_a   1.000
_cell.length_b   1.000
_cell.length_c   1.000
_cell.angle_alpha   90.00
_cell.angle_beta   90.00
_cell.angle_gamma   90.00
#
_symmetry.space_group_name_H-M   'P 1'
#
loop_
_entity.id
_entity.type
_entity.pdbx_description
1 polymer ?
#
loop_
_entity_poly.entity_id
_entity_poly.type
_entity_poly.pdbx_seq_one_letter_code
_entity_poly.pdbx_strand_id
1 'polypeptide(L)'
;MNSVPKPQTKRRTKPPVPPQKSPALTGASLDLLIYLALVLATFAVYAQVGNFEFVNYDDVDCTIGNPHVQQGITAQGLEWALTSRDTGNWIPLTWISHMLDCQFFGQDSGWHHLHNVLLHALAAVMLCIFLERATGTRWRSALVAFLFALHPLHVQSVAWVAERKDVLNACFWFLTLWLYVRYAERPGTGRYLAVALGFCLGAMAKPMMVTLPLVLLLLDYWPLACLGQRGRKAIWEKLPLLGLACAGAAIAYLAQKHAASVNLVPFDARLANATHSYTLYILQTFWPARLAVFYPYPRDFAFALLPLLAEGVLLAVVTTGVIVLRRRAPYLLMGWGWFVITLLPVIGLVQVGDQAHADRYMYIPMVGLLVMLIWGAAEILEKLRAKRLAIPLAAAACLASAVLSWVQVGYWRNSETLFRRALAVTNGNKVANNNLGSYLMDSGRLPEALPYFETAVRIDPESAISRENLGTALGKMGRLPDAIAQLQIAVRLSPDTLKPHSDLGTALAYAGRLPEAAAEFESASRIDPNDAIVQNNLGLALSGIPGRLPEALRHLEEADRLSPDPEREQVIAHLRAKQQ
;
A
#
# COMPACT_ATOMS: atom_id res chain seq x y z
N MET A 1 -72.83 -0.74 81.36
CA MET A 1 -71.43 -1.20 81.23
C MET A 1 -71.02 -0.99 79.78
N ASN A 2 -70.32 0.10 79.54
CA ASN A 2 -69.94 0.52 78.22
C ASN A 2 -68.60 -0.05 77.86
N SER A 3 -68.50 -0.81 76.73
CA SER A 3 -67.26 -1.31 76.17
C SER A 3 -66.73 -0.31 75.08
N VAL A 4 -65.55 0.23 75.33
CA VAL A 4 -64.84 1.11 74.48
C VAL A 4 -64.14 0.29 73.39
N PRO A 5 -64.22 0.64 72.07
CA PRO A 5 -63.50 -0.05 71.04
C PRO A 5 -62.02 0.39 70.97
N LYS A 6 -61.07 -0.56 70.77
CA LYS A 6 -59.63 -0.34 70.60
C LYS A 6 -59.35 0.30 69.24
N PRO A 7 -58.38 1.24 69.11
CA PRO A 7 -58.03 1.85 67.84
C PRO A 7 -57.25 0.89 66.91
N GLN A 8 -57.67 0.79 65.68
CA GLN A 8 -56.96 0.09 64.57
C GLN A 8 -55.65 0.81 64.18
N THR A 9 -54.56 0.12 64.32
CA THR A 9 -53.24 0.58 63.85
C THR A 9 -53.22 0.60 62.32
N LYS A 10 -53.15 1.81 61.72
CA LYS A 10 -52.89 2.03 60.26
C LYS A 10 -51.53 1.47 59.92
N ARG A 11 -51.45 0.42 59.04
CA ARG A 11 -50.25 -0.06 58.40
C ARG A 11 -49.66 1.09 57.57
N ARG A 12 -48.48 1.59 57.95
CA ARG A 12 -47.65 2.50 57.10
C ARG A 12 -47.18 1.72 55.89
N THR A 13 -47.72 1.98 54.71
CA THR A 13 -47.17 1.56 53.43
C THR A 13 -45.84 2.29 53.23
N LYS A 14 -44.74 1.54 53.04
CA LYS A 14 -43.45 2.09 52.65
C LYS A 14 -43.63 2.88 51.31
N PRO A 15 -43.03 4.07 51.20
CA PRO A 15 -43.06 4.79 49.92
C PRO A 15 -42.38 3.94 48.81
N PRO A 16 -42.85 4.03 47.55
CA PRO A 16 -42.24 3.31 46.43
C PRO A 16 -40.77 3.74 46.28
N VAL A 17 -39.87 2.75 46.19
CA VAL A 17 -38.46 2.96 45.92
C VAL A 17 -38.36 3.61 44.52
N PRO A 18 -37.73 4.80 44.39
CA PRO A 18 -37.56 5.41 43.08
C PRO A 18 -36.77 4.46 42.16
N PRO A 19 -37.09 4.38 40.84
CA PRO A 19 -36.37 3.53 39.91
C PRO A 19 -34.90 3.87 39.97
N GLN A 20 -34.06 2.89 40.26
CA GLN A 20 -32.61 3.01 40.18
C GLN A 20 -32.27 3.45 38.74
N LYS A 21 -31.81 4.67 38.57
CA LYS A 21 -31.19 5.11 37.30
C LYS A 21 -30.01 4.17 37.06
N SER A 22 -30.04 3.46 35.93
CA SER A 22 -28.90 2.71 35.46
C SER A 22 -27.65 3.60 35.53
N PRO A 23 -26.51 3.09 36.03
CA PRO A 23 -25.32 3.91 36.15
C PRO A 23 -24.96 4.47 34.76
N ALA A 24 -24.95 5.79 34.63
CA ALA A 24 -24.48 6.44 33.42
C ALA A 24 -23.03 5.99 33.21
N LEU A 25 -22.72 5.49 31.98
CA LEU A 25 -21.36 5.09 31.61
C LEU A 25 -20.39 6.23 31.95
N THR A 26 -19.29 5.88 32.64
CA THR A 26 -18.20 6.85 32.86
C THR A 26 -17.57 7.25 31.51
N GLY A 27 -16.95 8.43 31.44
CA GLY A 27 -16.29 8.87 30.19
C GLY A 27 -15.32 7.81 29.63
N ALA A 28 -14.54 7.15 30.49
CA ALA A 28 -13.61 6.09 30.10
C ALA A 28 -14.29 4.82 29.56
N SER A 29 -15.45 4.44 30.14
CA SER A 29 -16.22 3.28 29.64
C SER A 29 -16.81 3.54 28.25
N LEU A 30 -17.20 4.78 27.95
CA LEU A 30 -17.72 5.16 26.65
C LEU A 30 -16.59 5.19 25.59
N ASP A 31 -15.40 5.67 25.94
CA ASP A 31 -14.24 5.65 25.05
C ASP A 31 -13.86 4.21 24.67
N LEU A 32 -13.82 3.31 25.64
CA LEU A 32 -13.57 1.89 25.39
C LEU A 32 -14.61 1.26 24.44
N LEU A 33 -15.90 1.61 24.61
CA LEU A 33 -16.95 1.13 23.71
C LEU A 33 -16.78 1.66 22.28
N ILE A 34 -16.37 2.92 22.12
CA ILE A 34 -16.08 3.51 20.78
C ILE A 34 -14.91 2.76 20.14
N TYR A 35 -13.82 2.51 20.87
CA TYR A 35 -12.66 1.79 20.35
C TYR A 35 -12.99 0.33 19.98
N LEU A 36 -13.74 -0.35 20.83
CA LEU A 36 -14.22 -1.71 20.53
C LEU A 36 -15.13 -1.73 19.29
N ALA A 37 -16.04 -0.76 19.16
CA ALA A 37 -16.92 -0.65 18.02
C ALA A 37 -16.13 -0.36 16.71
N LEU A 38 -15.07 0.47 16.76
CA LEU A 38 -14.15 0.70 15.65
C LEU A 38 -13.47 -0.59 15.21
N VAL A 39 -12.90 -1.34 16.16
CA VAL A 39 -12.23 -2.62 15.89
C VAL A 39 -13.22 -3.61 15.27
N LEU A 40 -14.39 -3.81 15.89
CA LEU A 40 -15.40 -4.75 15.39
C LEU A 40 -15.93 -4.37 14.01
N ALA A 41 -16.20 -3.09 13.76
CA ALA A 41 -16.65 -2.61 12.45
C ALA A 41 -15.59 -2.81 11.36
N THR A 42 -14.31 -2.57 11.68
CA THR A 42 -13.19 -2.82 10.78
C THR A 42 -13.10 -4.30 10.42
N PHE A 43 -13.05 -5.18 11.43
CA PHE A 43 -13.00 -6.62 11.18
C PHE A 43 -14.24 -7.13 10.44
N ALA A 44 -15.43 -6.60 10.72
CA ALA A 44 -16.65 -6.99 10.01
C ALA A 44 -16.56 -6.68 8.52
N VAL A 45 -16.06 -5.50 8.13
CA VAL A 45 -15.91 -5.09 6.71
C VAL A 45 -14.84 -5.90 6.00
N TYR A 46 -13.75 -6.23 6.67
CA TYR A 46 -12.63 -6.95 6.09
C TYR A 46 -12.63 -8.47 6.38
N ALA A 47 -13.69 -9.03 7.02
CA ALA A 47 -13.72 -10.43 7.46
C ALA A 47 -13.40 -11.46 6.36
N GLN A 48 -13.74 -11.16 5.11
CA GLN A 48 -13.54 -12.05 3.97
C GLN A 48 -12.05 -12.27 3.61
N VAL A 49 -11.13 -11.36 4.03
CA VAL A 49 -9.71 -11.45 3.63
C VAL A 49 -8.98 -12.67 4.21
N GLY A 50 -9.50 -13.28 5.27
CA GLY A 50 -8.96 -14.51 5.85
C GLY A 50 -8.97 -15.73 4.91
N ASN A 51 -9.68 -15.65 3.78
CA ASN A 51 -9.74 -16.70 2.76
C ASN A 51 -9.17 -16.23 1.40
N PHE A 52 -8.38 -15.16 1.37
CA PHE A 52 -7.83 -14.60 0.16
C PHE A 52 -6.46 -15.21 -0.16
N GLU A 53 -6.16 -15.30 -1.44
CA GLU A 53 -4.86 -15.72 -1.95
C GLU A 53 -3.90 -14.51 -1.97
N PHE A 54 -2.59 -14.77 -1.99
CA PHE A 54 -1.63 -13.75 -2.42
C PHE A 54 -1.88 -13.36 -3.87
N VAL A 55 -1.76 -12.07 -4.17
CA VAL A 55 -1.89 -11.59 -5.55
C VAL A 55 -0.51 -11.55 -6.22
N ASN A 56 -0.44 -11.88 -7.52
CA ASN A 56 0.79 -11.85 -8.32
C ASN A 56 1.21 -10.40 -8.69
N TYR A 57 1.16 -9.53 -7.69
CA TYR A 57 1.55 -8.13 -7.80
C TYR A 57 2.22 -7.73 -6.49
N ASP A 58 3.54 -7.84 -6.42
CA ASP A 58 4.42 -7.59 -5.27
C ASP A 58 4.25 -8.54 -4.06
N ASP A 59 3.10 -9.23 -3.85
CA ASP A 59 2.93 -10.09 -2.67
C ASP A 59 3.93 -11.24 -2.65
N VAL A 60 4.18 -11.86 -3.82
CA VAL A 60 5.15 -12.94 -3.94
C VAL A 60 6.54 -12.46 -3.54
N ASP A 61 6.97 -11.31 -4.07
CA ASP A 61 8.30 -10.74 -3.81
C ASP A 61 8.46 -10.27 -2.36
N CYS A 62 7.35 -9.87 -1.73
CA CYS A 62 7.35 -9.41 -0.34
C CYS A 62 7.22 -10.54 0.68
N THR A 63 6.79 -11.76 0.27
CA THR A 63 6.49 -12.86 1.18
C THR A 63 7.11 -14.18 0.71
N ILE A 64 6.33 -15.01 -0.02
CA ILE A 64 6.65 -16.39 -0.36
C ILE A 64 7.79 -16.56 -1.39
N GLY A 65 8.09 -15.53 -2.15
CA GLY A 65 9.22 -15.52 -3.10
C GLY A 65 10.53 -14.99 -2.49
N ASN A 66 10.49 -14.43 -1.28
CA ASN A 66 11.68 -13.85 -0.65
C ASN A 66 12.29 -14.79 0.40
N PRO A 67 13.47 -15.40 0.13
CA PRO A 67 14.06 -16.38 1.03
C PRO A 67 14.44 -15.81 2.40
N HIS A 68 14.80 -14.52 2.50
CA HIS A 68 15.10 -13.87 3.77
C HIS A 68 13.83 -13.67 4.63
N VAL A 69 12.68 -13.44 3.99
CA VAL A 69 11.41 -13.27 4.68
C VAL A 69 10.84 -14.62 5.12
N GLN A 70 10.92 -15.63 4.26
CA GLN A 70 10.41 -16.99 4.55
C GLN A 70 11.05 -17.63 5.78
N GLN A 71 12.33 -17.35 6.03
CA GLN A 71 13.07 -17.94 7.16
C GLN A 71 12.62 -17.36 8.52
N GLY A 72 11.73 -16.38 8.53
CA GLY A 72 11.33 -15.68 9.75
C GLY A 72 12.45 -14.80 10.32
N ILE A 73 12.42 -14.55 11.63
CA ILE A 73 13.40 -13.71 12.31
C ILE A 73 14.71 -14.47 12.52
N THR A 74 15.73 -14.12 11.77
CA THR A 74 17.11 -14.58 11.91
C THR A 74 18.05 -13.39 12.00
N ALA A 75 19.25 -13.56 12.55
CA ALA A 75 20.25 -12.51 12.60
C ALA A 75 20.62 -11.99 11.20
N GLN A 76 20.79 -12.91 10.24
CA GLN A 76 21.06 -12.59 8.83
C GLN A 76 19.88 -11.89 8.17
N GLY A 77 18.64 -12.34 8.45
CA GLY A 77 17.41 -11.68 7.96
C GLY A 77 17.26 -10.26 8.48
N LEU A 78 17.58 -10.02 9.76
CA LEU A 78 17.55 -8.66 10.34
C LEU A 78 18.61 -7.74 9.71
N GLU A 79 19.84 -8.22 9.50
CA GLU A 79 20.89 -7.49 8.81
C GLU A 79 20.46 -7.15 7.37
N TRP A 80 19.92 -8.13 6.65
CA TRP A 80 19.36 -7.92 5.31
C TRP A 80 18.22 -6.88 5.33
N ALA A 81 17.26 -6.97 6.23
CA ALA A 81 16.15 -6.03 6.33
C ALA A 81 16.62 -4.58 6.54
N LEU A 82 17.68 -4.37 7.35
CA LEU A 82 18.24 -3.06 7.62
C LEU A 82 19.03 -2.47 6.44
N THR A 83 19.58 -3.32 5.56
CA THR A 83 20.46 -2.92 4.46
C THR A 83 19.81 -3.03 3.09
N SER A 84 18.76 -3.86 2.95
CA SER A 84 18.08 -4.13 1.69
C SER A 84 17.43 -2.89 1.08
N ARG A 85 17.49 -2.83 -0.24
CA ARG A 85 16.78 -1.88 -1.09
C ARG A 85 15.89 -2.60 -2.10
N ASP A 86 15.57 -3.84 -1.82
CA ASP A 86 14.70 -4.64 -2.67
C ASP A 86 13.36 -3.94 -2.86
N THR A 87 12.71 -4.19 -3.99
CA THR A 87 11.50 -3.49 -4.42
C THR A 87 11.64 -1.96 -4.53
N GLY A 88 12.88 -1.43 -4.61
CA GLY A 88 13.15 0.00 -4.74
C GLY A 88 12.82 0.83 -3.49
N ASN A 89 12.73 0.19 -2.31
CA ASN A 89 12.37 0.84 -1.06
C ASN A 89 13.28 0.40 0.09
N TRP A 90 13.53 1.33 1.02
CA TRP A 90 14.15 1.02 2.31
C TRP A 90 13.06 1.02 3.39
N ILE A 91 12.59 -0.17 3.76
CA ILE A 91 11.44 -0.39 4.65
C ILE A 91 11.69 -1.50 5.68
N PRO A 92 12.75 -1.38 6.50
CA PRO A 92 13.19 -2.47 7.36
C PRO A 92 12.12 -2.97 8.34
N LEU A 93 11.29 -2.10 8.94
CA LEU A 93 10.23 -2.54 9.84
C LEU A 93 9.12 -3.32 9.11
N THR A 94 8.85 -2.99 7.86
CA THR A 94 7.90 -3.74 7.04
C THR A 94 8.42 -5.13 6.74
N TRP A 95 9.71 -5.27 6.37
CA TRP A 95 10.35 -6.57 6.18
C TRP A 95 10.31 -7.42 7.45
N ILE A 96 10.68 -6.84 8.60
CA ILE A 96 10.60 -7.53 9.90
C ILE A 96 9.17 -7.96 10.22
N SER A 97 8.17 -7.15 9.89
CA SER A 97 6.75 -7.51 10.07
C SER A 97 6.34 -8.71 9.21
N HIS A 98 6.80 -8.79 7.95
CA HIS A 98 6.55 -9.97 7.10
C HIS A 98 7.31 -11.21 7.59
N MET A 99 8.55 -11.05 8.06
CA MET A 99 9.31 -12.15 8.69
C MET A 99 8.58 -12.71 9.92
N LEU A 100 7.96 -11.85 10.75
CA LEU A 100 7.14 -12.28 11.88
C LEU A 100 5.93 -13.10 11.42
N ASP A 101 5.25 -12.66 10.36
CA ASP A 101 4.13 -13.41 9.80
C ASP A 101 4.56 -14.79 9.31
N CYS A 102 5.65 -14.86 8.54
CA CYS A 102 6.18 -16.14 8.07
C CYS A 102 6.59 -17.05 9.24
N GLN A 103 7.16 -16.49 10.31
CA GLN A 103 7.54 -17.26 11.50
C GLN A 103 6.35 -17.87 12.24
N PHE A 104 5.23 -17.13 12.36
CA PHE A 104 4.08 -17.56 13.13
C PHE A 104 3.02 -18.30 12.31
N PHE A 105 2.86 -17.92 11.04
CA PHE A 105 1.77 -18.39 10.19
C PHE A 105 2.27 -19.11 8.92
N GLY A 106 3.59 -19.15 8.70
CA GLY A 106 4.14 -19.74 7.47
C GLY A 106 3.67 -18.99 6.23
N GLN A 107 3.20 -19.75 5.24
CA GLN A 107 2.72 -19.21 3.96
C GLN A 107 1.19 -19.08 3.87
N ASP A 108 0.49 -19.13 5.00
CA ASP A 108 -0.97 -18.96 5.04
C ASP A 108 -1.33 -17.49 4.77
N SER A 109 -1.75 -17.20 3.54
CA SER A 109 -2.09 -15.85 3.09
C SER A 109 -3.16 -15.18 3.93
N GLY A 110 -4.14 -15.94 4.43
CA GLY A 110 -5.24 -15.42 5.24
C GLY A 110 -4.77 -14.69 6.49
N TRP A 111 -3.78 -15.24 7.20
CA TRP A 111 -3.22 -14.59 8.39
C TRP A 111 -2.38 -13.34 8.04
N HIS A 112 -1.67 -13.34 6.92
CA HIS A 112 -0.96 -12.16 6.44
C HIS A 112 -1.93 -11.01 6.15
N HIS A 113 -3.08 -11.29 5.51
CA HIS A 113 -4.13 -10.30 5.31
C HIS A 113 -4.76 -9.82 6.63
N LEU A 114 -5.10 -10.74 7.54
CA LEU A 114 -5.70 -10.40 8.84
C LEU A 114 -4.78 -9.53 9.70
N HIS A 115 -3.47 -9.71 9.60
CA HIS A 115 -2.51 -8.83 10.28
C HIS A 115 -2.58 -7.38 9.74
N ASN A 116 -2.75 -7.19 8.43
CA ASN A 116 -3.00 -5.86 7.87
C ASN A 116 -4.29 -5.25 8.43
N VAL A 117 -5.36 -6.03 8.55
CA VAL A 117 -6.63 -5.57 9.14
C VAL A 117 -6.45 -5.17 10.60
N LEU A 118 -5.68 -5.95 11.38
CA LEU A 118 -5.35 -5.62 12.77
C LEU A 118 -4.61 -4.28 12.88
N LEU A 119 -3.58 -4.07 12.05
CA LEU A 119 -2.83 -2.81 12.01
C LEU A 119 -3.71 -1.63 11.58
N HIS A 120 -4.61 -1.84 10.61
CA HIS A 120 -5.58 -0.82 10.19
C HIS A 120 -6.55 -0.44 11.31
N ALA A 121 -7.10 -1.43 12.03
CA ALA A 121 -7.96 -1.19 13.18
C ALA A 121 -7.22 -0.43 14.29
N LEU A 122 -5.96 -0.80 14.57
CA LEU A 122 -5.10 -0.10 15.53
C LEU A 122 -4.85 1.35 15.08
N ALA A 123 -4.56 1.59 13.80
CA ALA A 123 -4.36 2.92 13.25
C ALA A 123 -5.63 3.78 13.41
N ALA A 124 -6.83 3.22 13.14
CA ALA A 124 -8.10 3.91 13.33
C ALA A 124 -8.37 4.28 14.80
N VAL A 125 -8.08 3.38 15.73
CA VAL A 125 -8.19 3.66 17.16
C VAL A 125 -7.21 4.76 17.57
N MET A 126 -5.95 4.67 17.13
CA MET A 126 -4.94 5.72 17.41
C MET A 126 -5.32 7.07 16.83
N LEU A 127 -5.90 7.11 15.63
CA LEU A 127 -6.43 8.33 15.02
C LEU A 127 -7.53 8.93 15.90
N CYS A 128 -8.47 8.11 16.40
CA CYS A 128 -9.52 8.55 17.30
C CYS A 128 -8.95 9.18 18.59
N ILE A 129 -8.04 8.46 19.26
CA ILE A 129 -7.36 8.91 20.48
C ILE A 129 -6.59 10.21 20.26
N PHE A 130 -5.84 10.30 19.16
CA PHE A 130 -5.10 11.50 18.79
C PHE A 130 -6.02 12.70 18.59
N LEU A 131 -7.05 12.57 17.75
CA LEU A 131 -7.97 13.67 17.42
C LEU A 131 -8.80 14.09 18.64
N GLU A 132 -9.30 13.16 19.46
CA GLU A 132 -10.02 13.49 20.67
C GLU A 132 -9.15 14.30 21.63
N ARG A 133 -7.90 13.85 21.86
CA ARG A 133 -6.98 14.58 22.74
C ARG A 133 -6.62 15.97 22.21
N ALA A 134 -6.40 16.07 20.89
CA ALA A 134 -5.99 17.32 20.26
C ALA A 134 -7.13 18.36 20.21
N THR A 135 -8.37 17.91 19.97
CA THR A 135 -9.51 18.80 19.69
C THR A 135 -10.51 18.90 20.83
N GLY A 136 -10.45 17.97 21.80
CA GLY A 136 -11.45 17.89 22.89
C GLY A 136 -12.85 17.44 22.43
N THR A 137 -13.00 16.93 21.19
CA THR A 137 -14.31 16.63 20.59
C THR A 137 -14.46 15.14 20.27
N ARG A 138 -14.93 14.36 21.26
CA ARG A 138 -15.07 12.89 21.17
C ARG A 138 -15.80 12.41 19.92
N TRP A 139 -17.05 12.87 19.70
CA TRP A 139 -17.92 12.34 18.65
C TRP A 139 -17.45 12.71 17.23
N ARG A 140 -16.86 13.90 17.04
CA ARG A 140 -16.29 14.28 15.75
C ARG A 140 -15.06 13.44 15.46
N SER A 141 -14.19 13.24 16.45
CA SER A 141 -13.00 12.39 16.35
C SER A 141 -13.34 10.93 16.04
N ALA A 142 -14.35 10.39 16.74
CA ALA A 142 -14.86 9.05 16.48
C ALA A 142 -15.38 8.91 15.05
N LEU A 143 -16.17 9.89 14.55
CA LEU A 143 -16.71 9.83 13.19
C LEU A 143 -15.60 9.89 12.12
N VAL A 144 -14.54 10.71 12.32
CA VAL A 144 -13.37 10.70 11.44
C VAL A 144 -12.74 9.30 11.42
N ALA A 145 -12.55 8.69 12.60
CA ALA A 145 -11.93 7.38 12.72
C ALA A 145 -12.79 6.26 12.10
N PHE A 146 -14.13 6.31 12.25
CA PHE A 146 -15.04 5.36 11.59
C PHE A 146 -15.00 5.49 10.08
N LEU A 147 -15.06 6.72 9.54
CA LEU A 147 -14.96 6.92 8.09
C LEU A 147 -13.58 6.52 7.57
N PHE A 148 -12.51 6.81 8.30
CA PHE A 148 -11.17 6.31 7.98
C PHE A 148 -11.13 4.78 7.93
N ALA A 149 -11.69 4.11 8.94
CA ALA A 149 -11.67 2.64 9.03
C ALA A 149 -12.52 1.96 7.94
N LEU A 150 -13.59 2.61 7.49
CA LEU A 150 -14.61 1.99 6.64
C LEU A 150 -14.60 2.51 5.19
N HIS A 151 -13.70 3.41 4.80
CA HIS A 151 -13.76 4.04 3.49
C HIS A 151 -13.15 3.18 2.38
N PRO A 152 -13.79 3.02 1.20
CA PRO A 152 -13.32 2.16 0.11
C PRO A 152 -11.93 2.51 -0.44
N LEU A 153 -11.51 3.77 -0.40
CA LEU A 153 -10.16 4.18 -0.83
C LEU A 153 -9.04 3.55 0.02
N HIS A 154 -9.33 3.06 1.23
CA HIS A 154 -8.34 2.41 2.09
C HIS A 154 -8.21 0.91 1.82
N VAL A 155 -9.12 0.32 1.04
CA VAL A 155 -9.12 -1.12 0.75
C VAL A 155 -7.80 -1.56 0.13
N GLN A 156 -7.24 -0.79 -0.81
CA GLN A 156 -5.95 -1.11 -1.42
C GLN A 156 -4.83 -1.24 -0.37
N SER A 157 -4.73 -0.30 0.58
CA SER A 157 -3.70 -0.35 1.64
C SER A 157 -3.90 -1.48 2.66
N VAL A 158 -5.14 -1.98 2.82
CA VAL A 158 -5.48 -2.97 3.85
C VAL A 158 -5.55 -4.38 3.31
N ALA A 159 -6.25 -4.56 2.17
CA ALA A 159 -6.45 -5.88 1.57
C ALA A 159 -5.23 -6.38 0.79
N TRP A 160 -4.31 -5.52 0.39
CA TRP A 160 -3.07 -5.89 -0.30
C TRP A 160 -1.95 -6.16 0.71
N VAL A 161 -1.42 -7.38 0.74
CA VAL A 161 -0.40 -7.78 1.73
C VAL A 161 0.88 -6.96 1.59
N ALA A 162 1.36 -6.71 0.37
CA ALA A 162 2.56 -5.91 0.11
C ALA A 162 2.44 -4.44 0.56
N GLU A 163 1.21 -3.91 0.74
CA GLU A 163 0.98 -2.57 1.30
C GLU A 163 0.94 -2.55 2.84
N ARG A 164 1.43 -3.61 3.52
CA ARG A 164 1.73 -3.62 4.95
C ARG A 164 2.40 -2.33 5.42
N LYS A 165 3.29 -1.81 4.58
CA LYS A 165 3.99 -0.55 4.79
C LYS A 165 3.08 0.63 5.07
N ASP A 166 1.88 0.68 4.48
CA ASP A 166 0.90 1.76 4.71
C ASP A 166 0.26 1.67 6.09
N VAL A 167 -0.29 0.51 6.42
CA VAL A 167 -1.00 0.31 7.70
C VAL A 167 -0.04 0.38 8.89
N LEU A 168 1.17 -0.15 8.75
CA LEU A 168 2.20 -0.08 9.76
C LEU A 168 2.71 1.37 9.96
N ASN A 169 2.96 2.08 8.86
CA ASN A 169 3.33 3.49 8.91
C ASN A 169 2.25 4.34 9.60
N ALA A 170 0.97 4.12 9.30
CA ALA A 170 -0.12 4.87 9.90
C ALA A 170 -0.21 4.68 11.43
N CYS A 171 0.07 3.49 11.93
CA CYS A 171 0.16 3.27 13.38
C CYS A 171 1.21 4.19 14.01
N PHE A 172 2.41 4.24 13.44
CA PHE A 172 3.47 5.14 13.92
C PHE A 172 3.18 6.61 13.65
N TRP A 173 2.49 6.93 12.54
CA TRP A 173 2.07 8.29 12.21
C TRP A 173 1.17 8.85 13.30
N PHE A 174 0.05 8.17 13.60
CA PHE A 174 -0.91 8.63 14.59
C PHE A 174 -0.36 8.54 16.02
N LEU A 175 0.48 7.55 16.32
CA LEU A 175 1.22 7.49 17.57
C LEU A 175 2.14 8.72 17.74
N THR A 176 2.88 9.08 16.71
CA THR A 176 3.79 10.25 16.74
C THR A 176 3.01 11.55 16.92
N LEU A 177 1.86 11.70 16.27
CA LEU A 177 0.97 12.85 16.47
C LEU A 177 0.41 12.93 17.89
N TRP A 178 0.00 11.80 18.45
CA TRP A 178 -0.46 11.74 19.85
C TRP A 178 0.67 12.07 20.84
N LEU A 179 1.86 11.54 20.62
CA LEU A 179 3.05 11.87 21.42
C LEU A 179 3.40 13.36 21.31
N TYR A 180 3.22 13.93 20.10
CA TYR A 180 3.45 15.35 19.88
C TYR A 180 2.44 16.24 20.64
N VAL A 181 1.16 15.88 20.65
CA VAL A 181 0.15 16.59 21.46
C VAL A 181 0.56 16.57 22.94
N ARG A 182 0.98 15.41 23.47
CA ARG A 182 1.48 15.29 24.86
C ARG A 182 2.75 16.12 25.12
N TYR A 183 3.62 16.22 24.14
CA TYR A 183 4.78 17.11 24.19
C TYR A 183 4.34 18.57 24.20
N ALA A 184 3.40 18.94 23.34
CA ALA A 184 2.90 20.30 23.25
C ALA A 184 2.22 20.78 24.55
N GLU A 185 1.48 19.89 25.25
CA GLU A 185 0.85 20.19 26.55
C GLU A 185 1.88 20.41 27.67
N ARG A 186 2.92 19.61 27.70
CA ARG A 186 3.98 19.67 28.72
C ARG A 186 5.33 19.39 28.07
N PRO A 187 6.02 20.41 27.56
CA PRO A 187 7.32 20.26 26.90
C PRO A 187 8.37 19.65 27.84
N GLY A 188 9.20 18.73 27.29
CA GLY A 188 10.29 18.10 27.99
C GLY A 188 11.09 17.20 27.06
N THR A 189 12.39 17.04 27.31
CA THR A 189 13.33 16.29 26.45
C THR A 189 12.87 14.85 26.21
N GLY A 190 12.47 14.10 27.26
CA GLY A 190 12.03 12.72 27.12
C GLY A 190 10.77 12.58 26.23
N ARG A 191 9.82 13.53 26.30
CA ARG A 191 8.66 13.53 25.41
C ARG A 191 9.02 13.86 23.97
N TYR A 192 9.96 14.78 23.76
CA TYR A 192 10.46 15.08 22.43
C TYR A 192 11.19 13.89 21.81
N LEU A 193 12.03 13.19 22.60
CA LEU A 193 12.70 11.96 22.14
C LEU A 193 11.69 10.87 21.79
N ALA A 194 10.58 10.75 22.53
CA ALA A 194 9.50 9.82 22.17
C ALA A 194 8.84 10.17 20.82
N VAL A 195 8.66 11.48 20.53
CA VAL A 195 8.19 11.94 19.19
C VAL A 195 9.20 11.57 18.12
N ALA A 196 10.49 11.82 18.34
CA ALA A 196 11.55 11.49 17.39
C ALA A 196 11.64 9.98 17.15
N LEU A 197 11.53 9.17 18.20
CA LEU A 197 11.52 7.70 18.09
C LEU A 197 10.31 7.22 17.26
N GLY A 198 9.09 7.69 17.56
CA GLY A 198 7.91 7.35 16.77
C GLY A 198 8.05 7.74 15.30
N PHE A 199 8.64 8.92 15.04
CA PHE A 199 8.97 9.37 13.70
C PHE A 199 9.94 8.42 12.98
N CYS A 200 11.04 8.04 13.63
CA CYS A 200 12.03 7.12 13.04
C CYS A 200 11.42 5.74 12.74
N LEU A 201 10.64 5.19 13.67
CA LEU A 201 9.96 3.90 13.46
C LEU A 201 8.98 3.97 12.28
N GLY A 202 8.20 5.05 12.16
CA GLY A 202 7.34 5.25 11.01
C GLY A 202 8.11 5.39 9.69
N ALA A 203 9.25 6.11 9.69
CA ALA A 203 10.12 6.24 8.51
C ALA A 203 10.73 4.90 8.07
N MET A 204 11.01 4.00 9.03
CA MET A 204 11.48 2.63 8.76
C MET A 204 10.35 1.72 8.22
N ALA A 205 9.09 2.08 8.40
CA ALA A 205 7.95 1.38 7.80
C ALA A 205 7.66 1.86 6.37
N LYS A 206 7.63 3.20 6.17
CA LYS A 206 7.41 3.82 4.84
C LYS A 206 8.00 5.24 4.82
N PRO A 207 8.65 5.69 3.73
CA PRO A 207 9.22 7.04 3.60
C PRO A 207 8.22 8.20 3.71
N MET A 208 6.91 7.94 3.73
CA MET A 208 5.85 8.96 3.78
C MET A 208 5.93 9.89 5.00
N MET A 209 6.66 9.50 6.06
CA MET A 209 6.91 10.33 7.26
C MET A 209 7.58 11.69 6.94
N VAL A 210 8.16 11.85 5.76
CA VAL A 210 8.84 13.10 5.33
C VAL A 210 7.97 14.35 5.47
N THR A 211 6.66 14.21 5.33
CA THR A 211 5.71 15.33 5.43
C THR A 211 5.24 15.65 6.86
N LEU A 212 5.48 14.75 7.81
CA LEU A 212 5.00 14.89 9.19
C LEU A 212 5.48 16.19 9.89
N PRO A 213 6.73 16.66 9.76
CA PRO A 213 7.17 17.90 10.40
C PRO A 213 6.32 19.13 9.98
N LEU A 214 5.84 19.14 8.73
CA LEU A 214 4.95 20.20 8.23
C LEU A 214 3.53 20.06 8.80
N VAL A 215 3.06 18.81 8.93
CA VAL A 215 1.76 18.53 9.57
C VAL A 215 1.78 18.95 11.05
N LEU A 216 2.90 18.78 11.76
CA LEU A 216 3.04 19.25 13.14
C LEU A 216 2.91 20.78 13.25
N LEU A 217 3.37 21.54 12.26
CA LEU A 217 3.14 22.99 12.21
C LEU A 217 1.67 23.35 12.00
N LEU A 218 0.95 22.58 11.17
CA LEU A 218 -0.49 22.73 11.01
C LEU A 218 -1.25 22.45 12.32
N LEU A 219 -0.82 21.42 13.07
CA LEU A 219 -1.40 21.13 14.40
C LEU A 219 -1.10 22.24 15.41
N ASP A 220 0.07 22.87 15.38
CA ASP A 220 0.38 24.02 16.23
C ASP A 220 -0.51 25.23 15.91
N TYR A 221 -0.96 25.36 14.64
CA TYR A 221 -1.95 26.35 14.26
C TYR A 221 -3.36 25.99 14.74
N TRP A 222 -3.82 24.78 14.43
CA TRP A 222 -5.08 24.20 14.89
C TRP A 222 -4.95 22.68 14.94
N PRO A 223 -5.42 22.01 15.99
CA PRO A 223 -6.26 22.50 17.10
C PRO A 223 -5.48 23.02 18.32
N LEU A 224 -4.14 22.86 18.39
CA LEU A 224 -3.36 23.18 19.58
C LEU A 224 -3.27 24.70 19.86
N ALA A 225 -3.46 25.51 18.84
CA ALA A 225 -3.46 26.98 18.93
C ALA A 225 -2.24 27.57 19.68
N CYS A 226 -1.09 26.87 19.63
CA CYS A 226 0.11 27.26 20.37
C CYS A 226 1.16 27.99 19.52
N LEU A 227 0.92 28.11 18.20
CA LEU A 227 1.87 28.74 17.27
C LEU A 227 2.18 30.20 17.65
N GLY A 228 1.12 30.97 18.06
CA GLY A 228 1.28 32.35 18.49
C GLY A 228 2.07 32.50 19.80
N GLN A 229 1.92 31.57 20.73
CA GLN A 229 2.62 31.58 22.03
C GLN A 229 4.07 31.10 21.92
N ARG A 230 4.34 30.09 21.09
CA ARG A 230 5.66 29.50 20.87
C ARG A 230 6.50 30.27 19.85
N GLY A 231 5.83 31.00 18.94
CA GLY A 231 6.51 31.82 17.92
C GLY A 231 7.56 31.02 17.13
N ARG A 232 8.75 31.61 16.99
CA ARG A 232 9.88 30.97 16.28
C ARG A 232 10.30 29.62 16.88
N LYS A 233 10.14 29.40 18.19
CA LYS A 233 10.48 28.15 18.87
C LYS A 233 9.72 26.96 18.26
N ALA A 234 8.45 27.14 17.90
CA ALA A 234 7.67 26.09 17.23
C ALA A 234 8.32 25.61 15.93
N ILE A 235 8.96 26.51 15.17
CA ILE A 235 9.68 26.16 13.93
C ILE A 235 10.98 25.44 14.24
N TRP A 236 11.79 26.00 15.19
CA TRP A 236 13.08 25.40 15.56
C TRP A 236 12.96 23.97 16.11
N GLU A 237 11.88 23.68 16.83
CA GLU A 237 11.58 22.35 17.37
C GLU A 237 11.30 21.30 16.25
N LYS A 238 10.96 21.71 15.03
CA LYS A 238 10.74 20.79 13.90
C LYS A 238 12.00 20.54 13.07
N LEU A 239 13.03 21.37 13.20
CA LEU A 239 14.25 21.25 12.39
C LEU A 239 14.96 19.89 12.56
N PRO A 240 15.10 19.30 13.76
CA PRO A 240 15.69 17.97 13.89
C PRO A 240 14.85 16.89 13.18
N LEU A 241 13.51 16.95 13.27
CA LEU A 241 12.63 16.03 12.57
C LEU A 241 12.68 16.25 11.05
N LEU A 242 12.82 17.49 10.59
CA LEU A 242 13.02 17.81 9.17
C LEU A 242 14.37 17.28 8.67
N GLY A 243 15.43 17.36 9.47
CA GLY A 243 16.72 16.73 9.16
C GLY A 243 16.61 15.22 8.98
N LEU A 244 15.89 14.53 9.88
CA LEU A 244 15.60 13.10 9.78
C LEU A 244 14.74 12.80 8.53
N ALA A 245 13.75 13.64 8.23
CA ALA A 245 12.92 13.53 7.04
C ALA A 245 13.74 13.64 5.75
N CYS A 246 14.65 14.62 5.66
CA CYS A 246 15.54 14.78 4.51
C CYS A 246 16.49 13.58 4.35
N ALA A 247 17.02 13.03 5.45
CA ALA A 247 17.84 11.83 5.42
C ALA A 247 17.04 10.61 4.90
N GLY A 248 15.81 10.40 5.41
CA GLY A 248 14.92 9.34 4.94
C GLY A 248 14.56 9.50 3.46
N ALA A 249 14.27 10.73 3.01
CA ALA A 249 13.99 11.02 1.60
C ALA A 249 15.20 10.72 0.70
N ALA A 250 16.41 11.05 1.14
CA ALA A 250 17.64 10.75 0.40
C ALA A 250 17.86 9.23 0.26
N ILE A 251 17.65 8.47 1.35
CA ILE A 251 17.74 7.00 1.31
C ILE A 251 16.72 6.42 0.33
N ALA A 252 15.45 6.88 0.39
CA ALA A 252 14.39 6.44 -0.51
C ALA A 252 14.71 6.76 -1.97
N TYR A 253 15.21 7.96 -2.27
CA TYR A 253 15.62 8.35 -3.62
C TYR A 253 16.75 7.48 -4.17
N LEU A 254 17.77 7.20 -3.33
CA LEU A 254 18.88 6.31 -3.72
C LEU A 254 18.41 4.87 -3.95
N ALA A 255 17.46 4.37 -3.16
CA ALA A 255 16.89 3.04 -3.34
C ALA A 255 16.13 2.96 -4.69
N GLN A 256 15.29 3.94 -5.01
CA GLN A 256 14.52 3.97 -6.25
C GLN A 256 15.40 4.12 -7.50
N LYS A 257 16.49 4.89 -7.43
CA LYS A 257 17.39 5.07 -8.57
C LYS A 257 18.03 3.76 -9.05
N HIS A 258 18.21 2.78 -8.15
CA HIS A 258 18.77 1.47 -8.49
C HIS A 258 17.71 0.52 -9.07
N ALA A 259 16.43 0.74 -8.76
CA ALA A 259 15.34 -0.14 -9.16
C ALA A 259 14.66 0.25 -10.50
N ALA A 260 14.86 1.48 -10.98
CA ALA A 260 14.03 2.03 -12.05
C ALA A 260 14.80 2.26 -13.35
N SER A 261 14.49 1.47 -14.37
CA SER A 261 14.48 1.90 -15.77
C SER A 261 13.12 2.58 -16.10
N VAL A 262 12.76 3.62 -15.32
CA VAL A 262 11.47 4.30 -15.51
C VAL A 262 11.60 5.26 -16.67
N ASN A 263 10.80 5.09 -17.73
CA ASN A 263 10.60 6.11 -18.74
C ASN A 263 10.15 7.40 -18.06
N LEU A 264 10.99 8.44 -18.11
CA LEU A 264 10.70 9.69 -17.43
C LEU A 264 9.49 10.37 -18.05
N VAL A 265 8.39 10.43 -17.32
CA VAL A 265 7.22 11.21 -17.71
C VAL A 265 7.61 12.68 -17.82
N PRO A 266 7.29 13.39 -18.92
CA PRO A 266 7.58 14.82 -19.10
C PRO A 266 7.02 15.67 -17.95
N PHE A 267 7.70 16.75 -17.59
CA PHE A 267 7.33 17.55 -16.42
C PHE A 267 5.95 18.20 -16.53
N ASP A 268 5.58 18.66 -17.73
CA ASP A 268 4.25 19.21 -18.04
C ASP A 268 3.14 18.16 -17.84
N ALA A 269 3.38 16.93 -18.29
CA ALA A 269 2.47 15.80 -18.05
C ALA A 269 2.36 15.46 -16.56
N ARG A 270 3.47 15.53 -15.80
CA ARG A 270 3.44 15.33 -14.34
C ARG A 270 2.64 16.43 -13.62
N LEU A 271 2.78 17.68 -14.05
CA LEU A 271 2.02 18.80 -13.50
C LEU A 271 0.53 18.66 -13.81
N ALA A 272 0.20 18.29 -15.04
CA ALA A 272 -1.17 18.01 -15.46
C ALA A 272 -1.78 16.86 -14.64
N ASN A 273 -1.04 15.76 -14.50
CA ASN A 273 -1.44 14.62 -13.69
C ASN A 273 -1.65 14.98 -12.21
N ALA A 274 -0.75 15.76 -11.62
CA ALA A 274 -0.89 16.19 -10.23
C ALA A 274 -2.16 17.02 -10.03
N THR A 275 -2.45 17.97 -10.94
CA THR A 275 -3.67 18.80 -10.90
C THR A 275 -4.92 17.93 -10.99
N HIS A 276 -4.95 17.01 -11.95
CA HIS A 276 -6.04 16.04 -12.13
C HIS A 276 -6.22 15.14 -10.90
N SER A 277 -5.12 14.58 -10.38
CA SER A 277 -5.15 13.67 -9.24
C SER A 277 -5.64 14.31 -7.95
N TYR A 278 -5.27 15.57 -7.63
CA TYR A 278 -5.83 16.30 -6.50
C TYR A 278 -7.35 16.40 -6.59
N THR A 279 -7.88 16.76 -7.76
CA THR A 279 -9.32 16.88 -7.99
C THR A 279 -10.01 15.52 -7.92
N LEU A 280 -9.41 14.51 -8.55
CA LEU A 280 -9.93 13.15 -8.55
C LEU A 280 -10.04 12.58 -7.13
N TYR A 281 -9.04 12.76 -6.29
CA TYR A 281 -9.05 12.29 -4.90
C TYR A 281 -10.12 12.98 -4.05
N ILE A 282 -10.37 14.28 -4.27
CA ILE A 282 -11.51 14.95 -3.64
C ILE A 282 -12.82 14.28 -4.06
N LEU A 283 -13.02 14.06 -5.36
CA LEU A 283 -14.23 13.41 -5.89
C LEU A 283 -14.38 11.98 -5.35
N GLN A 284 -13.32 11.19 -5.35
CA GLN A 284 -13.32 9.81 -4.86
C GLN A 284 -13.58 9.72 -3.34
N THR A 285 -13.26 10.76 -2.56
CA THR A 285 -13.62 10.82 -1.14
C THR A 285 -15.15 10.85 -0.96
N PHE A 286 -15.90 11.45 -1.87
CA PHE A 286 -17.38 11.50 -1.81
C PHE A 286 -18.04 10.42 -2.67
N TRP A 287 -17.40 9.99 -3.74
CA TRP A 287 -17.92 9.01 -4.69
C TRP A 287 -16.84 8.00 -5.08
N PRO A 288 -16.53 7.02 -4.20
CA PRO A 288 -15.46 6.03 -4.39
C PRO A 288 -15.86 4.94 -5.39
N ALA A 289 -16.14 5.32 -6.63
CA ALA A 289 -16.50 4.43 -7.72
C ALA A 289 -15.30 4.18 -8.63
N ARG A 290 -15.31 3.03 -9.34
CA ARG A 290 -14.30 2.65 -10.34
C ARG A 290 -12.89 2.54 -9.77
N LEU A 291 -12.75 2.09 -8.51
CA LEU A 291 -11.46 1.86 -7.87
C LEU A 291 -10.75 0.66 -8.51
N ALA A 292 -9.42 0.80 -8.69
CA ALA A 292 -8.56 -0.20 -9.35
C ALA A 292 -7.19 -0.31 -8.65
N VAL A 293 -6.54 -1.45 -8.83
CA VAL A 293 -5.19 -1.70 -8.29
C VAL A 293 -4.13 -0.83 -8.98
N PHE A 294 -4.30 -0.51 -10.25
CA PHE A 294 -3.38 0.26 -11.06
C PHE A 294 -4.11 1.18 -12.04
N TYR A 295 -3.69 2.44 -12.11
CA TYR A 295 -4.21 3.44 -13.03
C TYR A 295 -3.10 3.90 -13.96
N PRO A 296 -3.15 3.53 -15.26
CA PRO A 296 -2.16 3.97 -16.23
C PRO A 296 -2.26 5.47 -16.51
N TYR A 297 -1.18 6.08 -16.93
CA TYR A 297 -1.22 7.42 -17.54
C TYR A 297 -2.10 7.38 -18.80
N PRO A 298 -2.76 8.51 -19.16
CA PRO A 298 -3.40 8.65 -20.45
C PRO A 298 -2.39 8.37 -21.59
N ARG A 299 -2.90 7.83 -22.70
CA ARG A 299 -2.07 7.59 -23.87
C ARG A 299 -1.37 8.89 -24.30
N ASP A 300 -0.09 8.78 -24.65
CA ASP A 300 0.77 9.91 -25.05
C ASP A 300 0.79 11.06 -24.01
N PHE A 301 0.49 10.74 -22.73
CA PHE A 301 0.36 11.71 -21.64
C PHE A 301 -0.62 12.85 -21.91
N ALA A 302 -1.59 12.66 -22.80
CA ALA A 302 -2.51 13.68 -23.25
C ALA A 302 -3.64 13.91 -22.24
N PHE A 303 -3.64 15.09 -21.61
CA PHE A 303 -4.74 15.58 -20.77
C PHE A 303 -5.56 16.61 -21.56
N ALA A 304 -6.89 16.48 -21.50
CA ALA A 304 -7.76 17.47 -22.14
C ALA A 304 -7.62 18.83 -21.43
N LEU A 305 -7.27 19.88 -22.20
CA LEU A 305 -6.92 21.20 -21.64
C LEU A 305 -8.08 21.83 -20.85
N LEU A 306 -9.31 21.80 -21.39
CA LEU A 306 -10.45 22.47 -20.75
C LEU A 306 -10.84 21.87 -19.40
N PRO A 307 -10.98 20.54 -19.24
CA PRO A 307 -11.13 19.93 -17.92
C PRO A 307 -9.98 20.26 -16.96
N LEU A 308 -8.72 20.19 -17.41
CA LEU A 308 -7.55 20.48 -16.58
C LEU A 308 -7.56 21.94 -16.06
N LEU A 309 -7.93 22.91 -16.91
CA LEU A 309 -8.08 24.31 -16.48
C LEU A 309 -9.21 24.46 -15.45
N ALA A 310 -10.34 23.79 -15.65
CA ALA A 310 -11.45 23.81 -14.69
C ALA A 310 -11.03 23.21 -13.34
N GLU A 311 -10.29 22.10 -13.34
CA GLU A 311 -9.70 21.49 -12.14
C GLU A 311 -8.74 22.44 -11.42
N GLY A 312 -7.84 23.09 -12.15
CA GLY A 312 -6.92 24.10 -11.62
C GLY A 312 -7.65 25.28 -10.98
N VAL A 313 -8.70 25.79 -11.64
CA VAL A 313 -9.56 26.86 -11.10
C VAL A 313 -10.28 26.38 -9.83
N LEU A 314 -10.82 25.17 -9.82
CA LEU A 314 -11.47 24.60 -8.63
C LEU A 314 -10.50 24.55 -7.44
N LEU A 315 -9.30 24.02 -7.63
CA LEU A 315 -8.28 23.94 -6.58
C LEU A 315 -7.85 25.33 -6.09
N ALA A 316 -7.72 26.30 -6.99
CA ALA A 316 -7.42 27.68 -6.64
C ALA A 316 -8.55 28.34 -5.82
N VAL A 317 -9.81 28.14 -6.20
CA VAL A 317 -10.98 28.64 -5.47
C VAL A 317 -11.06 28.02 -4.07
N VAL A 318 -10.91 26.70 -3.95
CA VAL A 318 -10.90 26.01 -2.64
C VAL A 318 -9.77 26.56 -1.76
N THR A 319 -8.55 26.63 -2.30
CA THR A 319 -7.38 27.13 -1.56
C THR A 319 -7.58 28.56 -1.09
N THR A 320 -8.06 29.44 -1.97
CA THR A 320 -8.37 30.84 -1.64
C THR A 320 -9.45 30.91 -0.56
N GLY A 321 -10.55 30.17 -0.70
CA GLY A 321 -11.62 30.10 0.29
C GLY A 321 -11.11 29.65 1.67
N VAL A 322 -10.28 28.64 1.73
CA VAL A 322 -9.64 28.14 2.97
C VAL A 322 -8.76 29.23 3.61
N ILE A 323 -7.95 29.94 2.80
CA ILE A 323 -7.08 31.02 3.30
C ILE A 323 -7.92 32.20 3.83
N VAL A 324 -8.97 32.59 3.14
CA VAL A 324 -9.86 33.67 3.58
C VAL A 324 -10.57 33.31 4.88
N LEU A 325 -11.05 32.06 4.98
CA LEU A 325 -11.80 31.57 6.15
C LEU A 325 -10.92 31.13 7.32
N ARG A 326 -9.59 31.11 7.19
CA ARG A 326 -8.66 30.54 8.18
C ARG A 326 -8.82 31.04 9.62
N ARG A 327 -9.28 32.29 9.81
CA ARG A 327 -9.53 32.87 11.16
C ARG A 327 -10.87 32.46 11.73
N ARG A 328 -11.89 32.20 10.89
CA ARG A 328 -13.26 31.84 11.31
C ARG A 328 -13.43 30.33 11.44
N ALA A 329 -12.79 29.56 10.57
CA ALA A 329 -12.84 28.11 10.48
C ALA A 329 -11.42 27.54 10.32
N PRO A 330 -10.58 27.59 11.37
CA PRO A 330 -9.15 27.21 11.27
C PRO A 330 -8.93 25.74 10.91
N TYR A 331 -9.90 24.87 11.20
CA TYR A 331 -9.88 23.46 10.79
C TYR A 331 -9.86 23.28 9.26
N LEU A 332 -10.36 24.26 8.49
CA LEU A 332 -10.30 24.21 7.03
C LEU A 332 -8.86 24.34 6.54
N LEU A 333 -8.08 25.28 7.09
CA LEU A 333 -6.67 25.45 6.71
C LEU A 333 -5.84 24.24 7.13
N MET A 334 -6.08 23.72 8.33
CA MET A 334 -5.37 22.52 8.81
C MET A 334 -5.68 21.31 7.92
N GLY A 335 -6.96 21.03 7.67
CA GLY A 335 -7.36 19.86 6.88
C GLY A 335 -6.93 19.97 5.41
N TRP A 336 -7.07 21.13 4.79
CA TRP A 336 -6.60 21.37 3.43
C TRP A 336 -5.08 21.26 3.31
N GLY A 337 -4.36 21.92 4.22
CA GLY A 337 -2.90 21.82 4.28
C GLY A 337 -2.42 20.40 4.53
N TRP A 338 -3.08 19.65 5.43
CA TRP A 338 -2.81 18.23 5.63
C TRP A 338 -2.96 17.46 4.33
N PHE A 339 -4.11 17.56 3.65
CA PHE A 339 -4.38 16.86 2.39
C PHE A 339 -3.32 17.18 1.33
N VAL A 340 -3.06 18.46 1.09
CA VAL A 340 -2.09 18.89 0.06
C VAL A 340 -0.66 18.42 0.40
N ILE A 341 -0.20 18.67 1.64
CA ILE A 341 1.18 18.38 2.05
C ILE A 341 1.46 16.87 2.06
N THR A 342 0.53 16.06 2.56
CA THR A 342 0.77 14.62 2.68
C THR A 342 0.67 13.88 1.34
N LEU A 343 0.03 14.46 0.32
CA LEU A 343 0.04 13.95 -1.05
C LEU A 343 1.29 14.33 -1.85
N LEU A 344 2.00 15.41 -1.50
CA LEU A 344 3.14 15.91 -2.27
C LEU A 344 4.17 14.84 -2.68
N PRO A 345 4.57 13.90 -1.81
CA PRO A 345 5.57 12.90 -2.18
C PRO A 345 5.11 11.91 -3.25
N VAL A 346 3.80 11.72 -3.41
CA VAL A 346 3.21 10.64 -4.23
C VAL A 346 2.24 11.16 -5.31
N ILE A 347 2.01 12.47 -5.40
CA ILE A 347 1.08 13.06 -6.37
C ILE A 347 1.59 13.01 -7.82
N GLY A 348 2.84 12.60 -8.04
CA GLY A 348 3.44 12.48 -9.36
C GLY A 348 4.31 13.66 -9.80
N LEU A 349 4.51 14.70 -8.98
CA LEU A 349 5.50 15.76 -9.26
C LEU A 349 6.92 15.22 -9.23
N VAL A 350 7.24 14.37 -8.26
CA VAL A 350 8.38 13.46 -8.29
C VAL A 350 7.84 12.12 -8.75
N GLN A 351 8.38 11.56 -9.83
CA GLN A 351 7.89 10.29 -10.36
C GLN A 351 8.26 9.14 -9.41
N VAL A 352 7.24 8.38 -9.03
CA VAL A 352 7.36 7.17 -8.21
C VAL A 352 6.55 6.07 -8.88
N GLY A 353 7.20 5.19 -9.63
CA GLY A 353 6.54 4.12 -10.40
C GLY A 353 5.84 4.61 -11.67
N ASP A 354 5.13 3.69 -12.33
CA ASP A 354 4.51 3.88 -13.66
C ASP A 354 3.02 4.27 -13.58
N GLN A 355 2.43 4.34 -12.38
CA GLN A 355 1.03 4.69 -12.21
C GLN A 355 0.82 6.21 -12.20
N ALA A 356 -0.27 6.66 -12.83
CA ALA A 356 -0.70 8.06 -12.78
C ALA A 356 -1.14 8.49 -11.38
N HIS A 357 -1.86 7.62 -10.68
CA HIS A 357 -2.31 7.76 -9.30
C HIS A 357 -2.60 6.38 -8.69
N ALA A 358 -2.89 6.30 -7.38
CA ALA A 358 -3.25 5.07 -6.69
C ALA A 358 -4.17 5.34 -5.50
N ASP A 359 -5.15 4.46 -5.24
CA ASP A 359 -6.09 4.62 -4.12
C ASP A 359 -5.37 4.69 -2.78
N ARG A 360 -4.31 3.89 -2.59
CA ARG A 360 -3.47 3.85 -1.39
C ARG A 360 -2.80 5.18 -1.04
N TYR A 361 -2.64 6.07 -2.01
CA TYR A 361 -2.06 7.40 -1.75
C TYR A 361 -2.96 8.28 -0.89
N MET A 362 -4.27 7.95 -0.81
CA MET A 362 -5.22 8.66 0.04
C MET A 362 -5.24 8.20 1.50
N TYR A 363 -4.46 7.17 1.87
CA TYR A 363 -4.54 6.56 3.20
C TYR A 363 -4.33 7.56 4.35
N ILE A 364 -3.31 8.38 4.32
CA ILE A 364 -3.07 9.45 5.30
C ILE A 364 -3.74 10.79 4.89
N PRO A 365 -3.68 11.21 3.62
CA PRO A 365 -4.22 12.51 3.20
C PRO A 365 -5.72 12.69 3.43
N MET A 366 -6.51 11.63 3.34
CA MET A 366 -7.96 11.69 3.54
C MET A 366 -8.35 12.21 4.93
N VAL A 367 -7.55 12.01 5.96
CA VAL A 367 -7.82 12.52 7.32
C VAL A 367 -8.06 14.03 7.30
N GLY A 368 -7.27 14.77 6.51
CA GLY A 368 -7.44 16.21 6.35
C GLY A 368 -8.81 16.58 5.79
N LEU A 369 -9.25 15.90 4.72
CA LEU A 369 -10.57 16.12 4.11
C LEU A 369 -11.71 15.74 5.06
N LEU A 370 -11.57 14.62 5.78
CA LEU A 370 -12.56 14.19 6.77
C LEU A 370 -12.69 15.18 7.92
N VAL A 371 -11.59 15.76 8.39
CA VAL A 371 -11.64 16.84 9.39
C VAL A 371 -12.41 18.05 8.86
N MET A 372 -12.10 18.52 7.64
CA MET A 372 -12.82 19.64 7.02
C MET A 372 -14.32 19.34 6.91
N LEU A 373 -14.67 18.15 6.43
CA LEU A 373 -16.06 17.73 6.21
C LEU A 373 -16.84 17.68 7.54
N ILE A 374 -16.29 16.99 8.56
CA ILE A 374 -17.03 16.70 9.79
C ILE A 374 -17.16 17.95 10.66
N TRP A 375 -16.10 18.76 10.80
CA TRP A 375 -16.20 20.03 11.54
C TRP A 375 -17.10 21.03 10.81
N GLY A 376 -16.98 21.13 9.47
CA GLY A 376 -17.83 21.98 8.64
C GLY A 376 -19.30 21.58 8.69
N ALA A 377 -19.61 20.30 8.53
CA ALA A 377 -20.98 19.79 8.63
C ALA A 377 -21.58 20.05 10.02
N ALA A 378 -20.79 19.86 11.09
CA ALA A 378 -21.26 20.14 12.44
C ALA A 378 -21.63 21.63 12.64
N GLU A 379 -20.82 22.58 12.12
CA GLU A 379 -21.13 24.01 12.16
C GLU A 379 -22.37 24.37 11.32
N ILE A 380 -22.51 23.78 10.13
CA ILE A 380 -23.67 24.01 9.25
C ILE A 380 -24.94 23.51 9.94
N LEU A 381 -24.94 22.28 10.48
CA LEU A 381 -26.09 21.73 11.19
C LEU A 381 -26.46 22.54 12.43
N GLU A 382 -25.48 23.12 13.10
CA GLU A 382 -25.73 24.02 14.22
C GLU A 382 -26.41 25.32 13.77
N LYS A 383 -25.89 25.97 12.73
CA LYS A 383 -26.47 27.21 12.16
C LYS A 383 -27.89 27.00 11.63
N LEU A 384 -28.14 25.85 11.00
CA LEU A 384 -29.46 25.46 10.49
C LEU A 384 -30.42 24.96 11.59
N ARG A 385 -29.99 24.87 12.84
CA ARG A 385 -30.74 24.28 13.96
C ARG A 385 -31.15 22.82 13.72
N ALA A 386 -30.37 22.10 12.89
CA ALA A 386 -30.67 20.76 12.43
C ALA A 386 -29.76 19.68 13.10
N LYS A 387 -29.26 19.94 14.33
CA LYS A 387 -28.35 19.01 15.05
C LYS A 387 -28.90 17.59 15.17
N ARG A 388 -30.23 17.41 15.19
CA ARG A 388 -30.89 16.09 15.22
C ARG A 388 -30.55 15.22 13.99
N LEU A 389 -30.14 15.82 12.88
CA LEU A 389 -29.75 15.10 11.67
C LEU A 389 -28.31 14.58 11.72
N ALA A 390 -27.48 15.01 12.67
CA ALA A 390 -26.07 14.63 12.73
C ALA A 390 -25.89 13.09 12.88
N ILE A 391 -26.64 12.45 13.76
CA ILE A 391 -26.54 11.01 13.99
C ILE A 391 -27.00 10.20 12.75
N PRO A 392 -28.21 10.43 12.19
CA PRO A 392 -28.63 9.66 11.01
C PRO A 392 -27.72 9.89 9.79
N LEU A 393 -27.22 11.10 9.56
CA LEU A 393 -26.26 11.37 8.49
C LEU A 393 -24.93 10.65 8.70
N ALA A 394 -24.39 10.68 9.93
CA ALA A 394 -23.17 9.97 10.27
C ALA A 394 -23.34 8.45 10.10
N ALA A 395 -24.45 7.88 10.61
CA ALA A 395 -24.76 6.47 10.46
C ALA A 395 -24.91 6.06 8.98
N ALA A 396 -25.60 6.87 8.18
CA ALA A 396 -25.75 6.63 6.73
C ALA A 396 -24.41 6.65 6.00
N ALA A 397 -23.53 7.63 6.32
CA ALA A 397 -22.20 7.73 5.71
C ALA A 397 -21.31 6.52 6.09
N CYS A 398 -21.31 6.11 7.37
CA CYS A 398 -20.56 4.93 7.82
C CYS A 398 -21.09 3.64 7.18
N LEU A 399 -22.41 3.47 7.12
CA LEU A 399 -23.01 2.29 6.50
C LEU A 399 -22.73 2.23 5.00
N ALA A 400 -22.88 3.33 4.29
CA ALA A 400 -22.56 3.41 2.86
C ALA A 400 -21.09 3.08 2.61
N SER A 401 -20.17 3.66 3.40
CA SER A 401 -18.74 3.35 3.33
C SER A 401 -18.47 1.87 3.60
N ALA A 402 -19.08 1.28 4.64
CA ALA A 402 -18.91 -0.13 4.98
C ALA A 402 -19.38 -1.07 3.85
N VAL A 403 -20.56 -0.81 3.28
CA VAL A 403 -21.09 -1.62 2.17
C VAL A 403 -20.21 -1.53 0.93
N LEU A 404 -19.80 -0.31 0.55
CA LEU A 404 -18.93 -0.10 -0.61
C LEU A 404 -17.55 -0.74 -0.41
N SER A 405 -16.99 -0.65 0.82
CA SER A 405 -15.73 -1.31 1.15
C SER A 405 -15.84 -2.83 1.13
N TRP A 406 -16.91 -3.39 1.67
CA TRP A 406 -17.16 -4.83 1.60
C TRP A 406 -17.13 -5.35 0.15
N VAL A 407 -17.78 -4.64 -0.78
CA VAL A 407 -17.75 -4.97 -2.21
C VAL A 407 -16.35 -4.81 -2.79
N GLN A 408 -15.66 -3.69 -2.46
CA GLN A 408 -14.32 -3.41 -2.97
C GLN A 408 -13.28 -4.41 -2.46
N VAL A 409 -13.37 -4.85 -1.20
CA VAL A 409 -12.52 -5.90 -0.61
C VAL A 409 -12.67 -7.20 -1.40
N GLY A 410 -13.88 -7.57 -1.82
CA GLY A 410 -14.12 -8.80 -2.59
C GLY A 410 -13.35 -8.89 -3.91
N TYR A 411 -12.94 -7.75 -4.51
CA TYR A 411 -12.11 -7.76 -5.72
C TYR A 411 -10.64 -8.19 -5.45
N TRP A 412 -10.20 -8.18 -4.18
CA TRP A 412 -8.85 -8.57 -3.77
C TRP A 412 -8.71 -10.06 -3.45
N ARG A 413 -9.75 -10.88 -3.72
CA ARG A 413 -9.76 -12.31 -3.39
C ARG A 413 -8.60 -13.07 -4.00
N ASN A 414 -8.25 -12.81 -5.25
CA ASN A 414 -7.13 -13.38 -5.98
C ASN A 414 -6.76 -12.49 -7.18
N SER A 415 -5.68 -12.82 -7.86
CA SER A 415 -5.18 -12.06 -9.01
C SER A 415 -6.21 -11.95 -10.15
N GLU A 416 -6.99 -13.00 -10.42
CA GLU A 416 -7.98 -12.96 -11.50
C GLU A 416 -9.08 -11.92 -11.24
N THR A 417 -9.70 -11.95 -10.06
CA THR A 417 -10.76 -10.99 -9.71
C THR A 417 -10.25 -9.56 -9.67
N LEU A 418 -9.02 -9.37 -9.16
CA LEU A 418 -8.37 -8.08 -9.05
C LEU A 418 -8.10 -7.44 -10.42
N PHE A 419 -7.44 -8.16 -11.31
CA PHE A 419 -7.07 -7.61 -12.62
C PHE A 419 -8.24 -7.54 -13.59
N ARG A 420 -9.23 -8.45 -13.53
CA ARG A 420 -10.49 -8.30 -14.27
C ARG A 420 -11.23 -7.03 -13.85
N ARG A 421 -11.24 -6.71 -12.54
CA ARG A 421 -11.81 -5.43 -12.06
C ARG A 421 -11.03 -4.25 -12.60
N ALA A 422 -9.71 -4.28 -12.58
CA ALA A 422 -8.88 -3.19 -13.11
C ALA A 422 -9.16 -2.95 -14.60
N LEU A 423 -9.24 -4.01 -15.42
CA LEU A 423 -9.56 -3.93 -16.85
C LEU A 423 -10.98 -3.42 -17.11
N ALA A 424 -11.93 -3.72 -16.23
CA ALA A 424 -13.31 -3.25 -16.37
C ALA A 424 -13.47 -1.73 -16.11
N VAL A 425 -12.56 -1.11 -15.35
CA VAL A 425 -12.70 0.29 -14.93
C VAL A 425 -11.61 1.24 -15.44
N THR A 426 -10.56 0.70 -16.07
CA THR A 426 -9.47 1.47 -16.67
C THR A 426 -9.34 1.13 -18.16
N ASN A 427 -8.75 2.06 -18.92
CA ASN A 427 -8.43 1.87 -20.34
C ASN A 427 -6.90 1.83 -20.54
N GLY A 428 -6.44 1.05 -21.52
CA GLY A 428 -5.01 1.02 -21.87
C GLY A 428 -4.11 0.48 -20.75
N ASN A 429 -4.61 -0.42 -19.90
CA ASN A 429 -3.91 -0.92 -18.73
C ASN A 429 -3.03 -2.13 -19.09
N LYS A 430 -1.78 -1.86 -19.53
CA LYS A 430 -0.81 -2.92 -19.87
C LYS A 430 -0.46 -3.79 -18.66
N VAL A 431 -0.37 -3.19 -17.47
CA VAL A 431 -0.01 -3.90 -16.23
C VAL A 431 -1.08 -4.92 -15.86
N ALA A 432 -2.35 -4.52 -15.88
CA ALA A 432 -3.45 -5.45 -15.58
C ALA A 432 -3.57 -6.56 -16.63
N ASN A 433 -3.31 -6.27 -17.93
CA ASN A 433 -3.27 -7.30 -18.95
C ASN A 433 -2.13 -8.30 -18.74
N ASN A 434 -0.91 -7.83 -18.47
CA ASN A 434 0.24 -8.70 -18.20
C ASN A 434 0.00 -9.59 -16.99
N ASN A 435 -0.42 -9.02 -15.86
CA ASN A 435 -0.60 -9.79 -14.63
C ASN A 435 -1.77 -10.77 -14.70
N LEU A 436 -2.88 -10.41 -15.37
CA LEU A 436 -3.98 -11.35 -15.61
C LEU A 436 -3.52 -12.48 -16.53
N GLY A 437 -2.79 -12.16 -17.60
CA GLY A 437 -2.20 -13.16 -18.50
C GLY A 437 -1.26 -14.11 -17.76
N SER A 438 -0.38 -13.59 -16.91
CA SER A 438 0.53 -14.41 -16.09
C SER A 438 -0.23 -15.33 -15.14
N TYR A 439 -1.23 -14.81 -14.41
CA TYR A 439 -2.04 -15.63 -13.53
C TYR A 439 -2.76 -16.78 -14.28
N LEU A 440 -3.34 -16.47 -15.45
CA LEU A 440 -3.99 -17.48 -16.28
C LEU A 440 -3.00 -18.51 -16.83
N MET A 441 -1.81 -18.07 -17.23
CA MET A 441 -0.72 -18.95 -17.70
C MET A 441 -0.27 -19.89 -16.59
N ASP A 442 -0.04 -19.40 -15.39
CA ASP A 442 0.39 -20.19 -14.22
C ASP A 442 -0.71 -21.14 -13.74
N SER A 443 -1.98 -20.79 -13.98
CA SER A 443 -3.13 -21.65 -13.74
C SER A 443 -3.36 -22.71 -14.86
N GLY A 444 -2.45 -22.83 -15.84
CA GLY A 444 -2.58 -23.74 -16.97
C GLY A 444 -3.59 -23.32 -18.05
N ARG A 445 -4.17 -22.12 -17.97
CA ARG A 445 -5.18 -21.59 -18.87
C ARG A 445 -4.55 -20.77 -20.01
N LEU A 446 -3.50 -21.33 -20.65
CA LEU A 446 -2.72 -20.67 -21.71
C LEU A 446 -3.54 -20.07 -22.86
N PRO A 447 -4.57 -20.76 -23.43
CA PRO A 447 -5.37 -20.17 -24.50
C PRO A 447 -6.13 -18.92 -24.08
N GLU A 448 -6.51 -18.82 -22.79
CA GLU A 448 -7.16 -17.63 -22.26
C GLU A 448 -6.16 -16.51 -21.94
N ALA A 449 -4.91 -16.84 -21.60
CA ALA A 449 -3.85 -15.88 -21.27
C ALA A 449 -3.37 -15.09 -22.51
N LEU A 450 -3.27 -15.75 -23.65
CA LEU A 450 -2.66 -15.19 -24.88
C LEU A 450 -3.25 -13.85 -25.32
N PRO A 451 -4.59 -13.67 -25.42
CA PRO A 451 -5.20 -12.39 -25.81
C PRO A 451 -4.83 -11.21 -24.90
N TYR A 452 -4.60 -11.47 -23.62
CA TYR A 452 -4.18 -10.42 -22.67
C TYR A 452 -2.74 -9.99 -22.92
N PHE A 453 -1.81 -10.91 -23.16
CA PHE A 453 -0.44 -10.58 -23.54
C PHE A 453 -0.37 -9.85 -24.87
N GLU A 454 -1.10 -10.30 -25.90
CA GLU A 454 -1.21 -9.62 -27.18
C GLU A 454 -1.75 -8.20 -27.01
N THR A 455 -2.72 -8.00 -26.13
CA THR A 455 -3.26 -6.68 -25.83
C THR A 455 -2.24 -5.80 -25.09
N ALA A 456 -1.48 -6.35 -24.13
CA ALA A 456 -0.41 -5.62 -23.44
C ALA A 456 0.66 -5.11 -24.43
N VAL A 457 1.10 -5.95 -25.36
CA VAL A 457 2.05 -5.58 -26.43
C VAL A 457 1.47 -4.53 -27.39
N ARG A 458 0.15 -4.60 -27.69
CA ARG A 458 -0.52 -3.61 -28.53
C ARG A 458 -0.62 -2.24 -27.85
N ILE A 459 -0.82 -2.22 -26.52
CA ILE A 459 -0.86 -0.98 -25.73
C ILE A 459 0.52 -0.33 -25.70
N ASP A 460 1.56 -1.12 -25.45
CA ASP A 460 2.96 -0.65 -25.36
C ASP A 460 3.90 -1.63 -26.11
N PRO A 461 4.16 -1.37 -27.39
CA PRO A 461 5.01 -2.22 -28.21
C PRO A 461 6.50 -2.22 -27.77
N GLU A 462 6.93 -1.23 -27.00
CA GLU A 462 8.31 -1.10 -26.50
C GLU A 462 8.48 -1.64 -25.07
N SER A 463 7.46 -2.27 -24.50
CA SER A 463 7.55 -2.94 -23.21
C SER A 463 8.27 -4.28 -23.34
N ALA A 464 9.50 -4.36 -22.83
CA ALA A 464 10.27 -5.61 -22.79
C ALA A 464 9.50 -6.71 -22.02
N ILE A 465 8.89 -6.37 -20.88
CA ILE A 465 8.10 -7.30 -20.04
C ILE A 465 6.89 -7.87 -20.82
N SER A 466 6.17 -7.02 -21.57
CA SER A 466 5.00 -7.50 -22.34
C SER A 466 5.43 -8.42 -23.49
N ARG A 467 6.56 -8.12 -24.14
CA ARG A 467 7.16 -8.96 -25.20
C ARG A 467 7.65 -10.30 -24.65
N GLU A 468 8.31 -10.27 -23.51
CA GLU A 468 8.81 -11.46 -22.82
C GLU A 468 7.63 -12.37 -22.43
N ASN A 469 6.62 -11.86 -21.75
CA ASN A 469 5.45 -12.63 -21.34
C ASN A 469 4.72 -13.25 -22.55
N LEU A 470 4.54 -12.48 -23.63
CA LEU A 470 3.95 -13.00 -24.87
C LEU A 470 4.82 -14.11 -25.47
N GLY A 471 6.14 -13.91 -25.54
CA GLY A 471 7.07 -14.90 -26.06
C GLY A 471 7.07 -16.18 -25.24
N THR A 472 7.11 -16.08 -23.92
CA THR A 472 7.04 -17.22 -23.00
C THR A 472 5.72 -17.99 -23.17
N ALA A 473 4.58 -17.30 -23.28
CA ALA A 473 3.27 -17.94 -23.52
C ALA A 473 3.23 -18.68 -24.86
N LEU A 474 3.74 -18.05 -25.93
CA LEU A 474 3.84 -18.67 -27.25
C LEU A 474 4.77 -19.90 -27.24
N GLY A 475 5.90 -19.84 -26.52
CA GLY A 475 6.82 -20.95 -26.34
C GLY A 475 6.15 -22.14 -25.64
N LYS A 476 5.45 -21.90 -24.54
CA LYS A 476 4.66 -22.93 -23.84
C LYS A 476 3.56 -23.55 -24.70
N MET A 477 3.04 -22.83 -25.70
CA MET A 477 2.08 -23.33 -26.68
C MET A 477 2.74 -24.06 -27.87
N GLY A 478 4.06 -24.19 -27.90
CA GLY A 478 4.81 -24.81 -29.00
C GLY A 478 4.96 -23.93 -30.25
N ARG A 479 4.54 -22.66 -30.21
CA ARG A 479 4.70 -21.68 -31.31
C ARG A 479 6.10 -21.07 -31.26
N LEU A 480 7.13 -21.93 -31.36
CA LEU A 480 8.54 -21.54 -31.15
C LEU A 480 9.04 -20.42 -32.07
N PRO A 481 8.72 -20.36 -33.39
CA PRO A 481 9.17 -19.25 -34.23
C PRO A 481 8.63 -17.89 -33.77
N ASP A 482 7.36 -17.84 -33.39
CA ASP A 482 6.71 -16.63 -32.89
C ASP A 482 7.28 -16.23 -31.52
N ALA A 483 7.49 -17.21 -30.64
CA ALA A 483 8.10 -17.02 -29.33
C ALA A 483 9.50 -16.38 -29.44
N ILE A 484 10.36 -16.97 -30.25
CA ILE A 484 11.73 -16.46 -30.50
C ILE A 484 11.68 -15.03 -31.02
N ALA A 485 10.77 -14.71 -31.97
CA ALA A 485 10.63 -13.35 -32.50
C ALA A 485 10.28 -12.32 -31.41
N GLN A 486 9.35 -12.64 -30.49
CA GLN A 486 8.98 -11.75 -29.40
C GLN A 486 10.09 -11.61 -28.36
N LEU A 487 10.76 -12.71 -27.99
CA LEU A 487 11.85 -12.72 -27.02
C LEU A 487 13.09 -11.99 -27.54
N GLN A 488 13.41 -12.09 -28.82
CA GLN A 488 14.47 -11.29 -29.45
C GLN A 488 14.19 -9.78 -29.36
N ILE A 489 12.92 -9.38 -29.47
CA ILE A 489 12.54 -7.97 -29.24
C ILE A 489 12.74 -7.61 -27.77
N ALA A 490 12.31 -8.47 -26.84
CA ALA A 490 12.48 -8.24 -25.39
C ALA A 490 13.95 -8.05 -25.01
N VAL A 491 14.86 -8.91 -25.50
CA VAL A 491 16.31 -8.81 -25.30
C VAL A 491 16.87 -7.48 -25.87
N ARG A 492 16.45 -7.06 -27.06
CA ARG A 492 16.89 -5.76 -27.62
C ARG A 492 16.42 -4.56 -26.80
N LEU A 493 15.22 -4.64 -26.20
CA LEU A 493 14.66 -3.58 -25.36
C LEU A 493 15.29 -3.51 -23.97
N SER A 494 15.77 -4.65 -23.45
CA SER A 494 16.38 -4.76 -22.12
C SER A 494 17.59 -5.71 -22.14
N PRO A 495 18.72 -5.30 -22.75
CA PRO A 495 19.88 -6.18 -22.96
C PRO A 495 20.63 -6.56 -21.68
N ASP A 496 20.44 -5.79 -20.60
CA ASP A 496 21.10 -6.02 -19.31
C ASP A 496 20.19 -6.73 -18.29
N THR A 497 19.09 -7.36 -18.76
CA THR A 497 18.13 -8.08 -17.91
C THR A 497 18.25 -9.57 -18.12
N LEU A 498 18.40 -10.33 -17.04
CA LEU A 498 18.62 -11.78 -17.07
C LEU A 498 17.48 -12.54 -17.75
N LYS A 499 16.24 -12.26 -17.34
CA LYS A 499 15.08 -13.09 -17.68
C LYS A 499 14.78 -13.15 -19.19
N PRO A 500 14.78 -12.05 -19.98
CA PRO A 500 14.61 -12.12 -21.44
C PRO A 500 15.65 -13.02 -22.14
N HIS A 501 16.93 -12.96 -21.73
CA HIS A 501 17.98 -13.81 -22.25
C HIS A 501 17.74 -15.29 -21.91
N SER A 502 17.37 -15.60 -20.65
CA SER A 502 17.07 -16.95 -20.21
C SER A 502 15.86 -17.57 -20.94
N ASP A 503 14.80 -16.78 -21.12
CA ASP A 503 13.59 -17.21 -21.83
C ASP A 503 13.86 -17.40 -23.33
N LEU A 504 14.64 -16.52 -23.97
CA LEU A 504 15.07 -16.67 -25.36
C LEU A 504 15.95 -17.92 -25.54
N GLY A 505 16.93 -18.11 -24.65
CA GLY A 505 17.77 -19.31 -24.65
C GLY A 505 16.94 -20.59 -24.53
N THR A 506 15.92 -20.58 -23.66
CA THR A 506 15.00 -21.70 -23.50
C THR A 506 14.19 -21.97 -24.78
N ALA A 507 13.62 -20.96 -25.39
CA ALA A 507 12.87 -21.10 -26.64
C ALA A 507 13.75 -21.59 -27.81
N LEU A 508 14.99 -21.11 -27.91
CA LEU A 508 15.98 -21.57 -28.89
C LEU A 508 16.39 -23.02 -28.66
N ALA A 509 16.58 -23.43 -27.40
CA ALA A 509 16.91 -24.82 -27.06
C ALA A 509 15.78 -25.78 -27.46
N TYR A 510 14.51 -25.42 -27.17
CA TYR A 510 13.35 -26.21 -27.65
C TYR A 510 13.24 -26.24 -29.18
N ALA A 511 13.69 -25.20 -29.87
CA ALA A 511 13.75 -25.18 -31.33
C ALA A 511 14.96 -25.97 -31.91
N GLY A 512 15.81 -26.59 -31.08
CA GLY A 512 16.99 -27.32 -31.48
C GLY A 512 18.19 -26.42 -31.87
N ARG A 513 18.09 -25.09 -31.68
CA ARG A 513 19.13 -24.09 -32.02
C ARG A 513 20.13 -23.93 -30.86
N LEU A 514 20.76 -25.07 -30.45
CA LEU A 514 21.60 -25.16 -29.26
C LEU A 514 22.76 -24.15 -29.20
N PRO A 515 23.51 -23.87 -30.30
CA PRO A 515 24.57 -22.87 -30.24
C PRO A 515 24.07 -21.46 -29.92
N GLU A 516 22.90 -21.09 -30.45
CA GLU A 516 22.28 -19.79 -30.17
C GLU A 516 21.70 -19.74 -28.76
N ALA A 517 21.10 -20.85 -28.31
CA ALA A 517 20.63 -20.98 -26.94
C ALA A 517 21.76 -20.81 -25.91
N ALA A 518 22.90 -21.46 -26.15
CA ALA A 518 24.07 -21.32 -25.29
C ALA A 518 24.57 -19.87 -25.21
N ALA A 519 24.61 -19.15 -26.34
CA ALA A 519 25.03 -17.74 -26.38
C ALA A 519 24.09 -16.83 -25.53
N GLU A 520 22.79 -17.09 -25.57
CA GLU A 520 21.82 -16.34 -24.75
C GLU A 520 21.96 -16.69 -23.26
N PHE A 521 22.11 -17.96 -22.91
CA PHE A 521 22.37 -18.38 -21.52
C PHE A 521 23.73 -17.88 -21.01
N GLU A 522 24.77 -17.79 -21.85
CA GLU A 522 26.05 -17.15 -21.51
C GLU A 522 25.85 -15.67 -21.20
N SER A 523 24.97 -14.99 -21.92
CA SER A 523 24.61 -13.58 -21.65
C SER A 523 23.87 -13.47 -20.30
N ALA A 524 22.89 -14.32 -20.04
CA ALA A 524 22.20 -14.39 -18.76
C ALA A 524 23.15 -14.68 -17.58
N SER A 525 24.08 -15.66 -17.75
CA SER A 525 25.09 -16.01 -16.73
C SER A 525 26.11 -14.88 -16.46
N ARG A 526 26.39 -13.98 -17.43
CA ARG A 526 27.20 -12.79 -17.18
C ARG A 526 26.47 -11.76 -16.32
N ILE A 527 25.14 -11.68 -16.45
CA ILE A 527 24.32 -10.74 -15.66
C ILE A 527 24.22 -11.23 -14.22
N ASP A 528 23.89 -12.50 -13.99
CA ASP A 528 23.94 -13.14 -12.68
C ASP A 528 24.64 -14.52 -12.76
N PRO A 529 25.91 -14.58 -12.36
CA PRO A 529 26.66 -15.83 -12.33
C PRO A 529 26.17 -16.85 -11.29
N ASN A 530 25.39 -16.40 -10.29
CA ASN A 530 24.92 -17.23 -9.19
C ASN A 530 23.49 -17.75 -9.38
N ASP A 531 22.87 -17.52 -10.54
CA ASP A 531 21.57 -18.13 -10.85
C ASP A 531 21.74 -19.59 -11.25
N ALA A 532 21.31 -20.50 -10.36
CA ALA A 532 21.41 -21.94 -10.56
C ALA A 532 20.63 -22.46 -11.78
N ILE A 533 19.51 -21.81 -12.12
CA ILE A 533 18.67 -22.20 -13.27
C ILE A 533 19.39 -21.85 -14.59
N VAL A 534 19.97 -20.66 -14.66
CA VAL A 534 20.75 -20.23 -15.83
C VAL A 534 21.97 -21.10 -16.02
N GLN A 535 22.71 -21.39 -14.94
CA GLN A 535 23.89 -22.28 -15.00
C GLN A 535 23.49 -23.69 -15.48
N ASN A 536 22.39 -24.22 -14.96
CA ASN A 536 21.87 -25.54 -15.39
C ASN A 536 21.49 -25.54 -16.89
N ASN A 537 20.73 -24.51 -17.34
CA ASN A 537 20.26 -24.45 -18.72
C ASN A 537 21.42 -24.23 -19.70
N LEU A 538 22.43 -23.44 -19.32
CA LEU A 538 23.66 -23.28 -20.08
C LEU A 538 24.41 -24.62 -20.21
N GLY A 539 24.60 -25.31 -19.10
CA GLY A 539 25.26 -26.63 -19.09
C GLY A 539 24.53 -27.65 -19.96
N LEU A 540 23.19 -27.70 -19.88
CA LEU A 540 22.38 -28.59 -20.73
C LEU A 540 22.50 -28.21 -22.23
N ALA A 541 22.43 -26.93 -22.58
CA ALA A 541 22.58 -26.48 -23.96
C ALA A 541 23.98 -26.84 -24.52
N LEU A 542 25.05 -26.59 -23.74
CA LEU A 542 26.43 -26.90 -24.11
C LEU A 542 26.67 -28.41 -24.27
N SER A 543 26.00 -29.24 -23.47
CA SER A 543 26.17 -30.73 -23.55
C SER A 543 25.71 -31.32 -24.89
N GLY A 544 24.80 -30.60 -25.59
CA GLY A 544 24.34 -30.99 -26.92
C GLY A 544 25.20 -30.42 -28.08
N ILE A 545 26.25 -29.62 -27.78
CA ILE A 545 27.12 -29.03 -28.78
C ILE A 545 28.44 -29.84 -28.85
N PRO A 546 28.84 -30.37 -30.02
CA PRO A 546 30.08 -31.10 -30.15
C PRO A 546 31.29 -30.29 -29.65
N GLY A 547 32.12 -30.94 -28.84
CA GLY A 547 33.35 -30.34 -28.29
C GLY A 547 33.19 -29.44 -27.08
N ARG A 548 31.96 -29.11 -26.64
CA ARG A 548 31.69 -28.21 -25.48
C ARG A 548 31.38 -28.97 -24.17
N LEU A 549 31.56 -30.32 -24.16
CA LEU A 549 31.25 -31.15 -23.00
C LEU A 549 32.00 -30.77 -21.70
N PRO A 550 33.32 -30.44 -21.73
CA PRO A 550 34.01 -29.97 -20.51
C PRO A 550 33.44 -28.71 -19.91
N GLU A 551 32.98 -27.79 -20.77
CA GLU A 551 32.33 -26.54 -20.32
C GLU A 551 30.93 -26.83 -19.76
N ALA A 552 30.17 -27.71 -20.41
CA ALA A 552 28.86 -28.16 -19.93
C ALA A 552 28.93 -28.71 -18.51
N LEU A 553 29.90 -29.60 -18.25
CA LEU A 553 30.11 -30.19 -16.92
C LEU A 553 30.39 -29.10 -15.86
N ARG A 554 31.26 -28.14 -16.17
CA ARG A 554 31.59 -27.05 -15.24
C ARG A 554 30.35 -26.24 -14.83
N HIS A 555 29.48 -25.89 -15.81
CA HIS A 555 28.26 -25.13 -15.51
C HIS A 555 27.22 -25.96 -14.75
N LEU A 556 27.07 -27.25 -15.04
CA LEU A 556 26.18 -28.14 -14.28
C LEU A 556 26.68 -28.35 -12.84
N GLU A 557 27.99 -28.51 -12.63
CA GLU A 557 28.60 -28.60 -11.31
C GLU A 557 28.42 -27.30 -10.51
N GLU A 558 28.56 -26.16 -11.16
CA GLU A 558 28.27 -24.85 -10.52
C GLU A 558 26.79 -24.70 -10.17
N ALA A 559 25.88 -25.13 -11.05
CA ALA A 559 24.45 -25.13 -10.76
C ALA A 559 24.12 -26.03 -9.55
N ASP A 560 24.79 -27.18 -9.46
CA ASP A 560 24.60 -28.12 -8.33
C ASP A 560 25.19 -27.57 -7.02
N ARG A 561 26.34 -26.90 -7.09
CA ARG A 561 26.90 -26.17 -5.95
C ARG A 561 25.98 -25.08 -5.41
N LEU A 562 25.31 -24.34 -6.30
CA LEU A 562 24.39 -23.24 -5.94
C LEU A 562 23.06 -23.77 -5.39
N SER A 563 22.53 -24.83 -5.97
CA SER A 563 21.27 -25.45 -5.59
C SER A 563 21.37 -26.98 -5.85
N PRO A 564 21.72 -27.78 -4.86
CA PRO A 564 21.87 -29.24 -5.01
C PRO A 564 20.60 -29.91 -5.53
N ASP A 565 20.73 -30.76 -6.56
CA ASP A 565 19.62 -31.45 -7.20
C ASP A 565 20.04 -32.89 -7.61
N PRO A 566 19.41 -33.96 -7.03
CA PRO A 566 19.74 -35.32 -7.34
C PRO A 566 19.58 -35.71 -8.82
N GLU A 567 18.66 -35.09 -9.55
CA GLU A 567 18.49 -35.35 -10.99
C GLU A 567 19.66 -34.76 -11.78
N ARG A 568 20.14 -33.60 -11.41
CA ARG A 568 21.32 -32.95 -12.00
C ARG A 568 22.59 -33.75 -11.72
N GLU A 569 22.78 -34.31 -10.52
CA GLU A 569 23.90 -35.17 -10.21
C GLU A 569 23.97 -36.40 -11.15
N GLN A 570 22.82 -37.00 -11.45
CA GLN A 570 22.74 -38.13 -12.40
C GLN A 570 23.13 -37.69 -13.82
N VAL A 571 22.68 -36.50 -14.26
CA VAL A 571 23.08 -35.94 -15.56
C VAL A 571 24.59 -35.70 -15.60
N ILE A 572 25.18 -35.12 -14.57
CA ILE A 572 26.62 -34.88 -14.46
C ILE A 572 27.38 -36.22 -14.55
N ALA A 573 26.97 -37.25 -13.80
CA ALA A 573 27.59 -38.58 -13.81
C ALA A 573 27.53 -39.21 -15.21
N HIS A 574 26.38 -39.14 -15.88
CA HIS A 574 26.20 -39.65 -17.23
C HIS A 574 27.11 -38.94 -18.26
N LEU A 575 27.21 -37.62 -18.17
CA LEU A 575 28.05 -36.81 -19.07
C LEU A 575 29.55 -37.07 -18.83
N ARG A 576 29.99 -37.26 -17.58
CA ARG A 576 31.38 -37.65 -17.25
C ARG A 576 31.74 -39.02 -17.83
N ALA A 577 30.81 -39.99 -17.80
CA ALA A 577 31.03 -41.30 -18.41
C ALA A 577 31.18 -41.25 -19.96
N LYS A 578 30.57 -40.27 -20.62
CA LYS A 578 30.74 -40.02 -22.06
C LYS A 578 32.05 -39.35 -22.42
N GLN A 579 32.71 -38.70 -21.48
CA GLN A 579 33.99 -38.03 -21.68
C GLN A 579 35.19 -38.98 -21.57
N GLN A 580 35.03 -40.09 -20.87
CA GLN A 580 36.01 -41.20 -20.78
C GLN A 580 35.96 -42.11 -22.02
#